data_bc3f57d76164828d5edbd7910fa8579b
#
_entry.id   bc3f57d76164828d5edbd7910fa8579b
#
_cell.length_a   1.000
_cell.length_b   1.000
_cell.length_c   1.000
_cell.angle_alpha   90.00
_cell.angle_beta   90.00
_cell.angle_gamma   90.00
#
_symmetry.space_group_name_H-M   'P 1'
#
loop_
_entity.id
_entity.type
_entity.pdbx_description
1 polymer ?
#
loop_
_entity_poly.entity_id
_entity_poly.type
_entity_poly.pdbx_seq_one_letter_code
_entity_poly.pdbx_strand_id
1 'polypeptide(L)'
;MSAVLRAARIGRVLIRYRLDDLLDGTPAERWLKLARPFVPRASREVAALSRGARLRLALQELGPIFVKFGQILSTRRDLMPPDIAIELSLLQDRVAPFDGHTARAIVEASLAQDIRDVFEHFDTTPLASASIAQVHAARLPGGREVVVKVLRPDIEKQIDGDIALLNSIASLVDHAHPNADKIRPREIVSEIETTLAAELDLQREGANASVIRRFWKDSPDLYVPEVIWSHTAERVLTLERVYGIPSDDIAALDAAGIDRRALAAKGVRVFYTQVFRDNFFHADAHAGNIWVDTDPARKTDPRFIAIDFGIVGQLSSEDQYYLAENFMAIFNRDYRRVAELHVQAGWMPATIRIDELEAAARAVCEPYFTRPLSEISLAEVLIKLFRT
;
A
#
# COMPACT_ATOMS: atom_id res chain seq x y z
N MET A 1 -7.78 -25.66 1.30
CA MET A 1 -6.54 -26.47 1.00
C MET A 1 -5.86 -26.75 2.33
N SER A 2 -5.34 -27.97 2.59
CA SER A 2 -4.70 -28.26 3.88
C SER A 2 -3.38 -27.49 4.06
N ALA A 3 -2.97 -27.20 5.31
CA ALA A 3 -1.73 -26.51 5.63
C ALA A 3 -0.49 -27.17 4.99
N VAL A 4 -0.49 -28.52 4.95
CA VAL A 4 0.60 -29.32 4.33
C VAL A 4 0.70 -29.05 2.83
N LEU A 5 -0.43 -28.99 2.10
CA LEU A 5 -0.43 -28.70 0.67
C LEU A 5 0.02 -27.27 0.37
N ARG A 6 -0.33 -26.31 1.22
CA ARG A 6 0.15 -24.92 1.11
C ARG A 6 1.65 -24.81 1.36
N ALA A 7 2.16 -25.43 2.42
CA ALA A 7 3.59 -25.46 2.70
C ALA A 7 4.38 -26.12 1.55
N ALA A 8 3.87 -27.22 0.99
CA ALA A 8 4.47 -27.87 -0.17
C ALA A 8 4.48 -26.98 -1.41
N ARG A 9 3.41 -26.18 -1.64
CA ARG A 9 3.36 -25.19 -2.73
C ARG A 9 4.42 -24.11 -2.56
N ILE A 10 4.54 -23.53 -1.37
CA ILE A 10 5.56 -22.50 -1.08
C ILE A 10 6.98 -23.08 -1.24
N GLY A 11 7.26 -24.24 -0.66
CA GLY A 11 8.56 -24.90 -0.81
C GLY A 11 8.91 -25.13 -2.29
N ARG A 12 7.94 -25.59 -3.09
CA ARG A 12 8.12 -25.75 -4.54
C ARG A 12 8.46 -24.43 -5.25
N VAL A 13 7.76 -23.35 -4.91
CA VAL A 13 8.00 -22.03 -5.51
C VAL A 13 9.37 -21.50 -5.10
N LEU A 14 9.75 -21.60 -3.82
CA LEU A 14 11.08 -21.19 -3.36
C LEU A 14 12.22 -21.94 -4.08
N ILE A 15 12.11 -23.25 -4.24
CA ILE A 15 13.09 -24.04 -4.99
C ILE A 15 13.10 -23.63 -6.47
N ARG A 16 11.93 -23.47 -7.09
CA ARG A 16 11.78 -23.07 -8.48
C ARG A 16 12.52 -21.77 -8.78
N TYR A 17 12.35 -20.76 -7.92
CA TYR A 17 12.97 -19.44 -8.08
C TYR A 17 14.35 -19.32 -7.44
N ARG A 18 14.94 -20.42 -6.96
CA ARG A 18 16.25 -20.46 -6.29
C ARG A 18 16.33 -19.51 -5.09
N LEU A 19 15.29 -19.54 -4.29
CA LEU A 19 15.15 -18.76 -3.05
C LEU A 19 15.22 -19.65 -1.81
N ASP A 20 15.56 -20.93 -2.01
CA ASP A 20 15.70 -21.92 -0.95
C ASP A 20 16.88 -21.59 0.01
N ASP A 21 17.84 -20.78 -0.42
CA ASP A 21 18.91 -20.21 0.41
C ASP A 21 18.38 -19.24 1.50
N LEU A 22 17.17 -18.71 1.35
CA LEU A 22 16.53 -17.91 2.40
C LEU A 22 16.20 -18.72 3.66
N LEU A 23 16.13 -20.04 3.54
CA LEU A 23 15.82 -20.95 4.63
C LEU A 23 17.04 -21.76 5.11
N ASP A 24 18.26 -21.40 4.66
CA ASP A 24 19.49 -21.99 5.14
C ASP A 24 19.62 -21.79 6.66
N GLY A 25 20.03 -22.85 7.37
CA GLY A 25 20.08 -22.85 8.82
C GLY A 25 18.77 -23.16 9.54
N THR A 26 17.64 -23.27 8.81
CA THR A 26 16.36 -23.69 9.39
C THR A 26 16.12 -25.19 9.27
N PRO A 27 15.25 -25.80 10.11
CA PRO A 27 14.85 -27.21 9.96
C PRO A 27 14.24 -27.54 8.58
N ALA A 28 13.70 -26.54 7.88
CA ALA A 28 13.12 -26.69 6.53
C ALA A 28 14.20 -26.95 5.46
N GLU A 29 15.44 -26.52 5.68
CA GLU A 29 16.56 -26.66 4.73
C GLU A 29 16.75 -28.11 4.25
N ARG A 30 16.72 -29.08 5.19
CA ARG A 30 16.91 -30.50 4.86
C ARG A 30 15.82 -31.02 3.93
N TRP A 31 14.56 -30.64 4.18
CA TRP A 31 13.42 -31.05 3.36
C TRP A 31 13.46 -30.39 1.98
N LEU A 32 13.85 -29.11 1.90
CA LEU A 32 14.01 -28.41 0.64
C LEU A 32 15.16 -29.01 -0.19
N LYS A 33 16.30 -29.34 0.42
CA LYS A 33 17.41 -30.01 -0.27
C LYS A 33 17.01 -31.37 -0.85
N LEU A 34 16.21 -32.16 -0.12
CA LEU A 34 15.67 -33.43 -0.60
C LEU A 34 14.64 -33.24 -1.74
N ALA A 35 13.84 -32.20 -1.69
CA ALA A 35 12.83 -31.91 -2.72
C ALA A 35 13.44 -31.30 -4.00
N ARG A 36 14.61 -30.69 -3.92
CA ARG A 36 15.30 -29.98 -5.03
C ARG A 36 15.36 -30.74 -6.38
N PRO A 37 15.69 -32.06 -6.39
CA PRO A 37 15.75 -32.80 -7.65
C PRO A 37 14.40 -33.00 -8.34
N PHE A 38 13.31 -32.92 -7.58
CA PHE A 38 11.94 -33.19 -8.05
C PHE A 38 11.17 -31.94 -8.45
N VAL A 39 11.73 -30.75 -8.22
CA VAL A 39 11.07 -29.48 -8.55
C VAL A 39 11.71 -28.88 -9.81
N PRO A 40 10.93 -28.67 -10.89
CA PRO A 40 11.41 -27.96 -12.07
C PRO A 40 11.86 -26.55 -11.67
N ARG A 41 13.11 -26.23 -12.01
CA ARG A 41 13.65 -24.87 -11.80
C ARG A 41 13.10 -23.91 -12.86
N ALA A 42 13.04 -22.64 -12.52
CA ALA A 42 12.78 -21.59 -13.48
C ALA A 42 13.78 -21.59 -14.63
N SER A 43 13.39 -20.98 -15.74
CA SER A 43 14.21 -20.83 -16.93
C SER A 43 15.58 -20.21 -16.61
N ARG A 44 16.55 -20.35 -17.53
CA ARG A 44 17.87 -19.72 -17.38
C ARG A 44 17.75 -18.20 -17.27
N GLU A 45 16.78 -17.61 -17.94
CA GLU A 45 16.50 -16.18 -17.90
C GLU A 45 16.10 -15.72 -16.49
N VAL A 46 15.13 -16.41 -15.86
CA VAL A 46 14.72 -16.12 -14.47
C VAL A 46 15.89 -16.36 -13.49
N ALA A 47 16.71 -17.37 -13.73
CA ALA A 47 17.86 -17.67 -12.89
C ALA A 47 18.97 -16.60 -12.96
N ALA A 48 19.01 -15.80 -14.06
CA ALA A 48 19.93 -14.69 -14.24
C ALA A 48 19.46 -13.38 -13.60
N LEU A 49 18.18 -13.31 -13.16
CA LEU A 49 17.63 -12.14 -12.49
C LEU A 49 18.24 -11.94 -11.09
N SER A 50 18.15 -10.70 -10.60
CA SER A 50 18.52 -10.37 -9.22
C SER A 50 17.71 -11.19 -8.21
N ARG A 51 18.19 -11.32 -6.99
CA ARG A 51 17.48 -12.02 -5.91
C ARG A 51 16.12 -11.38 -5.62
N GLY A 52 16.06 -10.03 -5.63
CA GLY A 52 14.82 -9.28 -5.45
C GLY A 52 13.81 -9.56 -6.55
N ALA A 53 14.24 -9.55 -7.83
CA ALA A 53 13.35 -9.84 -8.96
C ALA A 53 12.80 -11.29 -8.90
N ARG A 54 13.63 -12.25 -8.50
CA ARG A 54 13.18 -13.64 -8.30
C ARG A 54 12.18 -13.75 -7.15
N LEU A 55 12.39 -13.02 -6.06
CA LEU A 55 11.46 -12.96 -4.93
C LEU A 55 10.12 -12.36 -5.36
N ARG A 56 10.13 -11.25 -6.10
CA ARG A 56 8.93 -10.63 -6.66
C ARG A 56 8.12 -11.62 -7.50
N LEU A 57 8.77 -12.33 -8.42
CA LEU A 57 8.10 -13.34 -9.27
C LEU A 57 7.55 -14.52 -8.45
N ALA A 58 8.28 -14.95 -7.41
CA ALA A 58 7.81 -16.01 -6.53
C ALA A 58 6.55 -15.58 -5.75
N LEU A 59 6.50 -14.35 -5.22
CA LEU A 59 5.34 -13.83 -4.53
C LEU A 59 4.13 -13.70 -5.47
N GLN A 60 4.34 -13.28 -6.71
CA GLN A 60 3.29 -13.24 -7.74
C GLN A 60 2.74 -14.64 -8.06
N GLU A 61 3.60 -15.68 -8.17
CA GLU A 61 3.16 -17.07 -8.39
C GLU A 61 2.43 -17.64 -7.17
N LEU A 62 2.80 -17.25 -5.96
CA LEU A 62 2.12 -17.68 -4.73
C LEU A 62 0.70 -17.11 -4.62
N GLY A 63 0.48 -15.94 -5.17
CA GLY A 63 -0.84 -15.35 -5.28
C GLY A 63 -1.04 -14.03 -4.54
N PRO A 64 -2.28 -13.50 -4.53
CA PRO A 64 -2.58 -12.12 -4.14
C PRO A 64 -2.12 -11.74 -2.74
N ILE A 65 -2.28 -12.64 -1.77
CA ILE A 65 -1.91 -12.39 -0.37
C ILE A 65 -0.39 -12.23 -0.23
N PHE A 66 0.39 -13.03 -0.97
CA PHE A 66 1.84 -12.91 -0.99
C PHE A 66 2.31 -11.67 -1.75
N VAL A 67 1.56 -11.22 -2.75
CA VAL A 67 1.79 -9.93 -3.41
C VAL A 67 1.62 -8.80 -2.39
N LYS A 68 0.51 -8.78 -1.65
CA LYS A 68 0.25 -7.77 -0.60
C LYS A 68 1.30 -7.84 0.52
N PHE A 69 1.69 -9.05 0.93
CA PHE A 69 2.81 -9.25 1.86
C PHE A 69 4.10 -8.59 1.35
N GLY A 70 4.44 -8.80 0.08
CA GLY A 70 5.62 -8.19 -0.54
C GLY A 70 5.52 -6.66 -0.63
N GLN A 71 4.34 -6.12 -0.89
CA GLN A 71 4.09 -4.68 -0.91
C GLN A 71 4.31 -4.07 0.49
N ILE A 72 3.74 -4.67 1.54
CA ILE A 72 3.96 -4.23 2.93
C ILE A 72 5.45 -4.30 3.27
N LEU A 73 6.15 -5.39 2.93
CA LEU A 73 7.58 -5.49 3.14
C LEU A 73 8.39 -4.43 2.37
N SER A 74 7.95 -4.02 1.19
CA SER A 74 8.64 -2.99 0.40
C SER A 74 8.67 -1.62 1.07
N THR A 75 7.70 -1.33 1.93
CA THR A 75 7.63 -0.10 2.71
C THR A 75 8.55 -0.14 3.95
N ARG A 76 8.89 -1.34 4.42
CA ARG A 76 9.74 -1.58 5.58
C ARG A 76 11.23 -1.63 5.17
N ARG A 77 11.76 -0.48 4.79
CA ARG A 77 13.17 -0.33 4.36
C ARG A 77 14.19 -0.59 5.47
N ASP A 78 13.75 -0.59 6.71
CA ASP A 78 14.50 -1.00 7.90
C ASP A 78 14.81 -2.51 7.93
N LEU A 79 13.95 -3.31 7.32
CA LEU A 79 14.02 -4.78 7.34
C LEU A 79 14.60 -5.37 6.05
N MET A 80 14.51 -4.65 4.94
CA MET A 80 14.84 -5.17 3.61
C MET A 80 16.07 -4.48 3.01
N PRO A 81 16.99 -5.26 2.38
CA PRO A 81 18.02 -4.68 1.53
C PRO A 81 17.39 -3.78 0.46
N PRO A 82 18.02 -2.62 0.13
CA PRO A 82 17.44 -1.64 -0.78
C PRO A 82 17.08 -2.20 -2.16
N ASP A 83 17.89 -3.11 -2.69
CA ASP A 83 17.68 -3.77 -3.98
C ASP A 83 16.44 -4.69 -3.95
N ILE A 84 16.16 -5.36 -2.84
CA ILE A 84 14.96 -6.18 -2.66
C ILE A 84 13.73 -5.26 -2.48
N ALA A 85 13.83 -4.22 -1.65
CA ALA A 85 12.73 -3.28 -1.44
C ALA A 85 12.28 -2.60 -2.75
N ILE A 86 13.22 -2.20 -3.61
CA ILE A 86 12.92 -1.63 -4.95
C ILE A 86 12.16 -2.65 -5.80
N GLU A 87 12.60 -3.90 -5.87
CA GLU A 87 11.91 -4.92 -6.67
C GLU A 87 10.52 -5.24 -6.11
N LEU A 88 10.36 -5.31 -4.78
CA LEU A 88 9.06 -5.55 -4.15
C LEU A 88 8.09 -4.38 -4.36
N SER A 89 8.57 -3.15 -4.47
CA SER A 89 7.72 -1.98 -4.78
C SER A 89 7.14 -2.03 -6.20
N LEU A 90 7.67 -2.88 -7.08
CA LEU A 90 7.12 -3.13 -8.43
C LEU A 90 5.98 -4.17 -8.43
N LEU A 91 5.65 -4.76 -7.27
CA LEU A 91 4.51 -5.66 -7.16
C LEU A 91 3.21 -4.90 -7.45
N GLN A 92 2.50 -5.36 -8.48
CA GLN A 92 1.21 -4.78 -8.86
C GLN A 92 0.08 -5.69 -8.39
N ASP A 93 -1.02 -5.08 -7.95
CA ASP A 93 -2.23 -5.79 -7.51
C ASP A 93 -3.08 -6.35 -8.66
N ARG A 94 -2.52 -6.46 -9.86
CA ARG A 94 -3.25 -7.00 -11.02
C ARG A 94 -3.34 -8.51 -10.93
N VAL A 95 -4.51 -8.99 -10.59
CA VAL A 95 -4.85 -10.41 -10.52
C VAL A 95 -5.91 -10.72 -11.56
N ALA A 96 -5.88 -11.94 -12.14
CA ALA A 96 -6.92 -12.36 -13.07
C ALA A 96 -8.32 -12.19 -12.44
N PRO A 97 -9.29 -11.63 -13.18
CA PRO A 97 -10.63 -11.47 -12.67
C PRO A 97 -11.28 -12.83 -12.38
N PHE A 98 -12.14 -12.84 -11.37
CA PHE A 98 -13.05 -13.98 -11.19
C PHE A 98 -14.35 -13.75 -11.98
N ASP A 99 -15.15 -14.80 -12.11
CA ASP A 99 -16.36 -14.78 -12.94
C ASP A 99 -17.34 -13.68 -12.51
N GLY A 100 -17.80 -12.88 -13.45
CA GLY A 100 -18.70 -11.75 -13.21
C GLY A 100 -20.11 -12.16 -12.75
N HIS A 101 -20.57 -13.36 -13.08
CA HIS A 101 -21.82 -13.90 -12.53
C HIS A 101 -21.67 -14.23 -11.04
N THR A 102 -20.48 -14.69 -10.64
CA THR A 102 -20.15 -14.87 -9.22
C THR A 102 -20.11 -13.52 -8.49
N ALA A 103 -19.55 -12.45 -9.11
CA ALA A 103 -19.60 -11.11 -8.54
C ALA A 103 -21.03 -10.63 -8.34
N ARG A 104 -21.89 -10.79 -9.34
CA ARG A 104 -23.32 -10.50 -9.25
C ARG A 104 -23.98 -11.23 -8.07
N ALA A 105 -23.76 -12.53 -7.94
CA ALA A 105 -24.33 -13.32 -6.85
C ALA A 105 -23.87 -12.84 -5.46
N ILE A 106 -22.60 -12.39 -5.33
CA ILE A 106 -22.08 -11.79 -4.09
C ILE A 106 -22.80 -10.48 -3.79
N VAL A 107 -23.04 -9.64 -4.79
CA VAL A 107 -23.79 -8.37 -4.63
C VAL A 107 -25.21 -8.65 -4.16
N GLU A 108 -25.94 -9.55 -4.84
CA GLU A 108 -27.30 -9.95 -4.48
C GLU A 108 -27.39 -10.49 -3.05
N ALA A 109 -26.46 -11.38 -2.66
CA ALA A 109 -26.40 -11.92 -1.32
C ALA A 109 -26.06 -10.87 -0.25
N SER A 110 -25.12 -9.96 -0.55
CA SER A 110 -24.68 -8.93 0.40
C SER A 110 -25.73 -7.86 0.65
N LEU A 111 -26.50 -7.50 -0.38
CA LEU A 111 -27.56 -6.48 -0.31
C LEU A 111 -28.93 -7.09 0.01
N ALA A 112 -29.06 -8.44 0.02
CA ALA A 112 -30.31 -9.18 0.19
C ALA A 112 -31.41 -8.75 -0.80
N GLN A 113 -31.04 -8.42 -2.04
CA GLN A 113 -31.92 -7.93 -3.10
C GLN A 113 -31.50 -8.49 -4.46
N ASP A 114 -32.46 -8.65 -5.40
CA ASP A 114 -32.13 -8.97 -6.80
C ASP A 114 -31.35 -7.82 -7.44
N ILE A 115 -30.34 -8.12 -8.24
CA ILE A 115 -29.50 -7.13 -8.89
C ILE A 115 -30.32 -6.13 -9.74
N ARG A 116 -31.42 -6.60 -10.33
CA ARG A 116 -32.32 -5.78 -11.19
C ARG A 116 -33.15 -4.77 -10.42
N ASP A 117 -33.34 -5.00 -9.12
CA ASP A 117 -34.03 -4.06 -8.23
C ASP A 117 -33.05 -3.00 -7.69
N VAL A 118 -31.77 -3.36 -7.64
CA VAL A 118 -30.68 -2.52 -7.10
C VAL A 118 -30.09 -1.61 -8.19
N PHE A 119 -29.82 -2.18 -9.38
CA PHE A 119 -29.16 -1.47 -10.48
C PHE A 119 -29.98 -1.56 -11.77
N GLU A 120 -30.13 -0.44 -12.48
CA GLU A 120 -30.66 -0.41 -13.83
C GLU A 120 -29.77 -1.19 -14.81
N HIS A 121 -28.45 -1.16 -14.58
CA HIS A 121 -27.45 -1.93 -15.31
C HIS A 121 -26.29 -2.31 -14.40
N PHE A 122 -25.83 -3.55 -14.49
CA PHE A 122 -24.62 -4.04 -13.85
C PHE A 122 -23.77 -4.78 -14.88
N ASP A 123 -22.56 -4.27 -15.14
CA ASP A 123 -21.63 -4.92 -16.09
C ASP A 123 -20.91 -6.08 -15.39
N THR A 124 -21.08 -7.28 -15.90
CA THR A 124 -20.37 -8.47 -15.40
C THR A 124 -18.90 -8.50 -15.81
N THR A 125 -18.48 -7.68 -16.77
CA THR A 125 -17.07 -7.50 -17.13
C THR A 125 -16.44 -6.47 -16.18
N PRO A 126 -15.44 -6.85 -15.37
CA PRO A 126 -14.86 -5.91 -14.43
C PRO A 126 -14.02 -4.82 -15.12
N LEU A 127 -14.07 -3.60 -14.60
CA LEU A 127 -13.19 -2.49 -14.98
C LEU A 127 -11.76 -2.72 -14.50
N ALA A 128 -11.62 -3.30 -13.30
CA ALA A 128 -10.34 -3.58 -12.67
C ALA A 128 -10.46 -4.81 -11.77
N SER A 129 -9.33 -5.51 -11.57
CA SER A 129 -9.25 -6.67 -10.71
C SER A 129 -7.97 -6.59 -9.88
N ALA A 130 -8.14 -6.49 -8.56
CA ALA A 130 -7.07 -6.39 -7.57
C ALA A 130 -6.91 -7.71 -6.79
N SER A 131 -6.00 -7.71 -5.81
CA SER A 131 -5.66 -8.87 -4.98
C SER A 131 -6.88 -9.46 -4.26
N ILE A 132 -7.69 -8.64 -3.63
CA ILE A 132 -8.82 -9.06 -2.77
C ILE A 132 -10.20 -8.76 -3.35
N ALA A 133 -10.30 -7.88 -4.34
CA ALA A 133 -11.57 -7.42 -4.90
C ALA A 133 -11.49 -7.19 -6.41
N GLN A 134 -12.63 -7.05 -7.05
CA GLN A 134 -12.73 -6.50 -8.41
C GLN A 134 -13.80 -5.40 -8.45
N VAL A 135 -13.70 -4.51 -9.45
CA VAL A 135 -14.55 -3.35 -9.61
C VAL A 135 -15.36 -3.48 -10.88
N HIS A 136 -16.67 -3.33 -10.78
CA HIS A 136 -17.61 -3.38 -11.89
C HIS A 136 -18.25 -2.03 -12.14
N ALA A 137 -18.54 -1.72 -13.41
CA ALA A 137 -19.39 -0.59 -13.73
C ALA A 137 -20.86 -0.93 -13.47
N ALA A 138 -21.61 0.03 -12.94
CA ALA A 138 -23.05 -0.12 -12.79
C ALA A 138 -23.75 1.22 -12.96
N ARG A 139 -25.09 1.17 -13.10
CA ARG A 139 -25.95 2.34 -13.16
C ARG A 139 -27.11 2.16 -12.19
N LEU A 140 -27.32 3.16 -11.35
CA LEU A 140 -28.48 3.21 -10.45
C LEU A 140 -29.75 3.56 -11.21
N PRO A 141 -30.94 3.21 -10.68
CA PRO A 141 -32.20 3.77 -11.15
C PRO A 141 -32.13 5.30 -11.21
N GLY A 142 -32.51 5.86 -12.37
CA GLY A 142 -32.35 7.31 -12.63
C GLY A 142 -31.07 7.68 -13.37
N GLY A 143 -30.28 6.71 -13.83
CA GLY A 143 -29.18 6.93 -14.76
C GLY A 143 -27.83 7.29 -14.14
N ARG A 144 -27.72 7.41 -12.82
CA ARG A 144 -26.46 7.74 -12.14
C ARG A 144 -25.44 6.61 -12.31
N GLU A 145 -24.28 6.93 -12.85
CA GLU A 145 -23.17 5.97 -12.99
C GLU A 145 -22.44 5.77 -11.66
N VAL A 146 -22.16 4.50 -11.35
CA VAL A 146 -21.44 4.06 -10.15
C VAL A 146 -20.43 2.97 -10.48
N VAL A 147 -19.51 2.75 -9.57
CA VAL A 147 -18.64 1.59 -9.56
C VAL A 147 -18.95 0.74 -8.33
N VAL A 148 -18.91 -0.57 -8.50
CA VAL A 148 -19.20 -1.55 -7.45
C VAL A 148 -17.95 -2.39 -7.22
N LYS A 149 -17.29 -2.18 -6.10
CA LYS A 149 -16.15 -2.99 -5.62
C LYS A 149 -16.71 -4.21 -4.89
N VAL A 150 -16.28 -5.40 -5.29
CA VAL A 150 -16.81 -6.69 -4.81
C VAL A 150 -15.66 -7.55 -4.34
N LEU A 151 -15.67 -8.01 -3.09
CA LEU A 151 -14.66 -8.93 -2.57
C LEU A 151 -14.69 -10.26 -3.31
N ARG A 152 -13.51 -10.86 -3.48
CA ARG A 152 -13.37 -12.18 -4.09
C ARG A 152 -14.11 -13.25 -3.29
N PRO A 153 -14.65 -14.28 -3.95
CA PRO A 153 -15.26 -15.41 -3.24
C PRO A 153 -14.21 -16.12 -2.37
N ASP A 154 -14.63 -16.57 -1.19
CA ASP A 154 -13.79 -17.33 -0.21
C ASP A 154 -12.45 -16.68 0.15
N ILE A 155 -12.29 -15.37 -0.04
CA ILE A 155 -11.03 -14.66 0.21
C ILE A 155 -10.62 -14.76 1.68
N GLU A 156 -11.57 -14.70 2.62
CA GLU A 156 -11.34 -14.81 4.06
C GLU A 156 -10.66 -16.13 4.41
N LYS A 157 -11.22 -17.25 3.92
CA LYS A 157 -10.66 -18.60 4.15
C LYS A 157 -9.25 -18.76 3.54
N GLN A 158 -8.99 -18.04 2.44
CA GLN A 158 -7.69 -18.06 1.81
C GLN A 158 -6.69 -17.28 2.67
N ILE A 159 -7.07 -16.10 3.14
CA ILE A 159 -6.25 -15.25 4.03
C ILE A 159 -5.92 -16.00 5.32
N ASP A 160 -6.93 -16.54 6.02
CA ASP A 160 -6.73 -17.30 7.26
C ASP A 160 -5.69 -18.42 7.10
N GLY A 161 -5.82 -19.16 6.00
CA GLY A 161 -4.88 -20.25 5.74
C GLY A 161 -3.47 -19.80 5.38
N ASP A 162 -3.31 -18.66 4.71
CA ASP A 162 -1.98 -18.13 4.36
C ASP A 162 -1.34 -17.44 5.57
N ILE A 163 -2.12 -16.73 6.39
CA ILE A 163 -1.67 -16.16 7.68
C ILE A 163 -1.23 -17.27 8.65
N ALA A 164 -2.01 -18.34 8.79
CA ALA A 164 -1.60 -19.48 9.63
C ALA A 164 -0.26 -20.07 9.21
N LEU A 165 0.00 -20.12 7.90
CA LEU A 165 1.27 -20.58 7.37
C LEU A 165 2.40 -19.58 7.60
N LEU A 166 2.16 -18.28 7.37
CA LEU A 166 3.12 -17.23 7.66
C LEU A 166 3.50 -17.19 9.14
N ASN A 167 2.54 -17.36 10.06
CA ASN A 167 2.78 -17.51 11.50
C ASN A 167 3.67 -18.73 11.82
N SER A 168 3.47 -19.84 11.11
CA SER A 168 4.33 -21.03 11.28
C SER A 168 5.75 -20.76 10.81
N ILE A 169 5.92 -20.06 9.68
CA ILE A 169 7.25 -19.66 9.16
C ILE A 169 7.89 -18.65 10.11
N ALA A 170 7.15 -17.64 10.56
CA ALA A 170 7.65 -16.64 11.50
C ALA A 170 8.15 -17.29 12.81
N SER A 171 7.38 -18.25 13.34
CA SER A 171 7.77 -19.02 14.51
C SER A 171 9.07 -19.82 14.28
N LEU A 172 9.24 -20.38 13.09
CA LEU A 172 10.46 -21.11 12.74
C LEU A 172 11.67 -20.17 12.66
N VAL A 173 11.51 -19.00 12.02
CA VAL A 173 12.56 -17.98 11.91
C VAL A 173 12.93 -17.44 13.29
N ASP A 174 11.95 -17.21 14.16
CA ASP A 174 12.11 -16.73 15.53
C ASP A 174 13.03 -17.67 16.37
N HIS A 175 12.89 -18.99 16.15
CA HIS A 175 13.68 -19.99 16.88
C HIS A 175 15.04 -20.30 16.24
N ALA A 176 15.19 -20.11 14.94
CA ALA A 176 16.35 -20.60 14.18
C ALA A 176 17.29 -19.49 13.70
N HIS A 177 16.83 -18.24 13.55
CA HIS A 177 17.65 -17.19 12.95
C HIS A 177 18.37 -16.34 14.01
N PRO A 178 19.70 -16.11 13.89
CA PRO A 178 20.49 -15.39 14.89
C PRO A 178 20.08 -13.93 15.13
N ASN A 179 19.39 -13.31 14.14
CA ASN A 179 18.91 -11.94 14.20
C ASN A 179 17.37 -11.83 14.31
N ALA A 180 16.71 -12.87 14.82
CA ALA A 180 15.25 -12.90 14.97
C ALA A 180 14.74 -11.72 15.81
N ASP A 181 15.43 -11.37 16.90
CA ASP A 181 15.11 -10.24 17.78
C ASP A 181 15.10 -8.88 17.05
N LYS A 182 15.90 -8.74 15.99
CA LYS A 182 15.93 -7.52 15.17
C LYS A 182 14.84 -7.52 14.09
N ILE A 183 14.59 -8.69 13.50
CA ILE A 183 13.62 -8.85 12.41
C ILE A 183 12.18 -8.85 12.93
N ARG A 184 11.96 -9.42 14.14
CA ARG A 184 10.64 -9.56 14.79
C ARG A 184 9.58 -10.18 13.86
N PRO A 185 9.82 -11.38 13.33
CA PRO A 185 9.00 -11.94 12.24
C PRO A 185 7.53 -12.13 12.63
N ARG A 186 7.22 -12.40 13.90
CA ARG A 186 5.84 -12.53 14.37
C ARG A 186 5.11 -11.19 14.40
N GLU A 187 5.79 -10.10 14.76
CA GLU A 187 5.19 -8.75 14.74
C GLU A 187 4.84 -8.35 13.31
N ILE A 188 5.74 -8.66 12.35
CA ILE A 188 5.47 -8.42 10.92
C ILE A 188 4.22 -9.18 10.45
N VAL A 189 4.10 -10.47 10.79
CA VAL A 189 2.91 -11.26 10.39
C VAL A 189 1.65 -10.74 11.05
N SER A 190 1.70 -10.33 12.33
CA SER A 190 0.56 -9.73 13.04
C SER A 190 0.12 -8.40 12.42
N GLU A 191 1.07 -7.55 12.00
CA GLU A 191 0.78 -6.30 11.29
C GLU A 191 0.08 -6.56 9.94
N ILE A 192 0.56 -7.56 9.20
CA ILE A 192 -0.03 -7.99 7.93
C ILE A 192 -1.43 -8.54 8.12
N GLU A 193 -1.64 -9.40 9.14
CA GLU A 193 -2.95 -9.95 9.49
C GLU A 193 -3.95 -8.82 9.80
N THR A 194 -3.53 -7.84 10.59
CA THR A 194 -4.36 -6.66 10.93
C THR A 194 -4.70 -5.86 9.67
N THR A 195 -3.74 -5.62 8.79
CA THR A 195 -3.94 -4.87 7.55
C THR A 195 -4.90 -5.61 6.61
N LEU A 196 -4.69 -6.91 6.40
CA LEU A 196 -5.55 -7.72 5.54
C LEU A 196 -6.98 -7.84 6.11
N ALA A 197 -7.13 -8.01 7.42
CA ALA A 197 -8.44 -8.03 8.07
C ALA A 197 -9.20 -6.70 7.87
N ALA A 198 -8.47 -5.57 7.91
CA ALA A 198 -9.05 -4.26 7.63
C ALA A 198 -9.53 -4.10 6.18
N GLU A 199 -8.83 -4.72 5.21
CA GLU A 199 -9.18 -4.67 3.79
C GLU A 199 -10.38 -5.57 3.43
N LEU A 200 -10.75 -6.54 4.29
CA LEU A 200 -11.90 -7.42 4.07
C LEU A 200 -13.24 -6.79 4.42
N ASP A 201 -13.26 -5.63 5.06
CA ASP A 201 -14.47 -4.89 5.38
C ASP A 201 -14.58 -3.63 4.52
N LEU A 202 -15.29 -3.75 3.39
CA LEU A 202 -15.48 -2.62 2.46
C LEU A 202 -16.36 -1.49 3.05
N GLN A 203 -17.12 -1.74 4.12
CA GLN A 203 -17.82 -0.66 4.83
C GLN A 203 -16.82 0.27 5.54
N ARG A 204 -15.72 -0.26 6.06
CA ARG A 204 -14.64 0.56 6.63
C ARG A 204 -13.99 1.45 5.58
N GLU A 205 -13.73 0.91 4.38
CA GLU A 205 -13.22 1.69 3.26
C GLU A 205 -14.21 2.81 2.90
N GLY A 206 -15.52 2.50 2.80
CA GLY A 206 -16.57 3.49 2.59
C GLY A 206 -16.64 4.55 3.68
N ALA A 207 -16.47 4.15 4.96
CA ALA A 207 -16.43 5.09 6.07
C ALA A 207 -15.24 6.05 5.99
N ASN A 208 -14.04 5.51 5.68
CA ASN A 208 -12.84 6.31 5.47
C ASN A 208 -13.02 7.32 4.33
N ALA A 209 -13.54 6.86 3.18
CA ALA A 209 -13.88 7.72 2.04
C ALA A 209 -14.82 8.85 2.46
N SER A 210 -15.87 8.54 3.20
CA SER A 210 -16.86 9.52 3.67
C SER A 210 -16.26 10.55 4.63
N VAL A 211 -15.31 10.15 5.49
CA VAL A 211 -14.58 11.07 6.38
C VAL A 211 -13.73 12.04 5.57
N ILE A 212 -12.88 11.53 4.66
CA ILE A 212 -12.02 12.37 3.82
C ILE A 212 -12.88 13.29 2.94
N ARG A 213 -13.95 12.75 2.31
CA ARG A 213 -14.88 13.56 1.52
C ARG A 213 -15.46 14.73 2.31
N ARG A 214 -15.79 14.55 3.56
CA ARG A 214 -16.33 15.60 4.43
C ARG A 214 -15.31 16.71 4.70
N PHE A 215 -14.04 16.37 4.95
CA PHE A 215 -12.96 17.34 5.12
C PHE A 215 -12.67 18.13 3.85
N TRP A 216 -12.84 17.50 2.69
CA TRP A 216 -12.52 18.07 1.38
C TRP A 216 -13.76 18.44 0.55
N LYS A 217 -14.93 18.59 1.22
CA LYS A 217 -16.15 19.02 0.54
C LYS A 217 -15.91 20.35 -0.15
N ASP A 218 -16.33 20.44 -1.41
CA ASP A 218 -16.21 21.63 -2.26
C ASP A 218 -14.74 22.13 -2.47
N SER A 219 -13.75 21.30 -2.18
CA SER A 219 -12.34 21.66 -2.36
C SER A 219 -11.97 21.73 -3.85
N PRO A 220 -11.17 22.74 -4.26
CA PRO A 220 -10.61 22.79 -5.60
C PRO A 220 -9.38 21.87 -5.76
N ASP A 221 -8.84 21.30 -4.67
CA ASP A 221 -7.57 20.56 -4.69
C ASP A 221 -7.75 19.06 -4.72
N LEU A 222 -8.77 18.53 -4.01
CA LEU A 222 -9.05 17.09 -3.91
C LEU A 222 -10.53 16.79 -4.04
N TYR A 223 -10.86 15.81 -4.86
CA TYR A 223 -12.20 15.22 -4.97
C TYR A 223 -12.20 13.80 -4.45
N VAL A 224 -13.23 13.44 -3.73
CA VAL A 224 -13.48 12.08 -3.21
C VAL A 224 -14.86 11.64 -3.69
N PRO A 225 -14.97 10.47 -4.36
CA PRO A 225 -16.26 9.93 -4.81
C PRO A 225 -17.25 9.76 -3.67
N GLU A 226 -18.53 9.95 -3.94
CA GLU A 226 -19.58 9.70 -2.97
C GLU A 226 -19.78 8.20 -2.75
N VAL A 227 -19.90 7.80 -1.49
CA VAL A 227 -20.30 6.43 -1.11
C VAL A 227 -21.81 6.31 -1.16
N ILE A 228 -22.31 5.33 -1.91
CA ILE A 228 -23.74 5.03 -1.99
C ILE A 228 -24.09 4.01 -0.92
N TRP A 229 -24.32 4.49 0.29
CA TRP A 229 -24.50 3.65 1.48
C TRP A 229 -25.66 2.65 1.39
N SER A 230 -26.75 3.01 0.70
CA SER A 230 -27.88 2.10 0.45
C SER A 230 -27.52 0.90 -0.43
N HIS A 231 -26.35 0.93 -1.09
CA HIS A 231 -25.85 -0.08 -1.99
C HIS A 231 -24.45 -0.56 -1.54
N THR A 232 -24.15 -0.43 -0.25
CA THR A 232 -22.87 -0.80 0.35
C THR A 232 -23.09 -1.76 1.52
N ALA A 233 -22.29 -2.82 1.59
CA ALA A 233 -22.28 -3.83 2.63
C ALA A 233 -20.83 -4.27 2.91
N GLU A 234 -20.59 -5.14 3.88
CA GLU A 234 -19.26 -5.61 4.25
C GLU A 234 -18.42 -6.09 3.04
N ARG A 235 -19.05 -6.79 2.10
CA ARG A 235 -18.40 -7.38 0.92
C ARG A 235 -18.59 -6.59 -0.38
N VAL A 236 -19.32 -5.48 -0.33
CA VAL A 236 -19.69 -4.68 -1.51
C VAL A 236 -19.61 -3.20 -1.17
N LEU A 237 -18.81 -2.45 -1.91
CA LEU A 237 -18.73 -0.99 -1.80
C LEU A 237 -19.16 -0.35 -3.11
N THR A 238 -20.19 0.47 -3.06
CA THR A 238 -20.67 1.23 -4.21
C THR A 238 -20.28 2.70 -4.08
N LEU A 239 -19.55 3.18 -5.07
CA LEU A 239 -19.06 4.56 -5.16
C LEU A 239 -19.57 5.24 -6.43
N GLU A 240 -19.67 6.54 -6.38
CA GLU A 240 -19.81 7.37 -7.57
C GLU A 240 -18.71 7.05 -8.59
N ARG A 241 -19.09 6.88 -9.86
CA ARG A 241 -18.11 6.69 -10.92
C ARG A 241 -17.45 8.01 -11.27
N VAL A 242 -16.12 8.01 -11.24
CA VAL A 242 -15.29 9.16 -11.60
C VAL A 242 -14.40 8.83 -12.78
N TYR A 243 -13.95 9.87 -13.47
CA TYR A 243 -13.05 9.76 -14.61
C TYR A 243 -11.84 10.64 -14.39
N GLY A 244 -10.66 10.14 -14.74
CA GLY A 244 -9.42 10.85 -14.55
C GLY A 244 -8.24 10.16 -15.20
N ILE A 245 -7.08 10.79 -15.15
CA ILE A 245 -5.80 10.27 -15.60
C ILE A 245 -5.01 9.85 -14.36
N PRO A 246 -4.42 8.64 -14.31
CA PRO A 246 -3.51 8.27 -13.22
C PRO A 246 -2.39 9.32 -13.05
N SER A 247 -2.04 9.64 -11.82
CA SER A 247 -1.13 10.76 -11.54
C SER A 247 0.32 10.53 -12.00
N ASP A 248 0.69 9.30 -12.36
CA ASP A 248 1.99 8.92 -12.93
C ASP A 248 2.00 8.80 -14.46
N ASP A 249 0.84 8.88 -15.12
CA ASP A 249 0.80 8.89 -16.58
C ASP A 249 1.11 10.29 -17.13
N ILE A 250 2.40 10.63 -17.06
CA ILE A 250 2.90 11.95 -17.47
C ILE A 250 2.56 12.25 -18.92
N ALA A 251 2.60 11.24 -19.81
CA ALA A 251 2.30 11.44 -21.22
C ALA A 251 0.83 11.81 -21.43
N ALA A 252 -0.10 11.15 -20.74
CA ALA A 252 -1.50 11.47 -20.81
C ALA A 252 -1.83 12.83 -20.16
N LEU A 253 -1.19 13.19 -19.05
CA LEU A 253 -1.32 14.50 -18.40
C LEU A 253 -0.85 15.63 -19.33
N ASP A 254 0.31 15.47 -19.99
CA ASP A 254 0.83 16.43 -20.96
C ASP A 254 -0.10 16.55 -22.19
N ALA A 255 -0.58 15.43 -22.70
CA ALA A 255 -1.54 15.41 -23.83
C ALA A 255 -2.87 16.10 -23.47
N ALA A 256 -3.33 15.97 -22.23
CA ALA A 256 -4.51 16.65 -21.71
C ALA A 256 -4.27 18.17 -21.45
N GLY A 257 -3.00 18.62 -21.46
CA GLY A 257 -2.61 20.00 -21.20
C GLY A 257 -2.72 20.40 -19.72
N ILE A 258 -2.51 19.45 -18.82
CA ILE A 258 -2.54 19.67 -17.37
C ILE A 258 -1.26 20.41 -16.93
N ASP A 259 -1.41 21.47 -16.15
CA ASP A 259 -0.27 22.16 -15.52
C ASP A 259 0.30 21.29 -14.38
N ARG A 260 1.35 20.53 -14.69
CA ARG A 260 2.00 19.63 -13.71
C ARG A 260 2.67 20.38 -12.56
N ARG A 261 3.07 21.63 -12.75
CA ARG A 261 3.66 22.44 -11.66
C ARG A 261 2.59 22.84 -10.66
N ALA A 262 1.44 23.29 -11.14
CA ALA A 262 0.28 23.56 -10.29
C ALA A 262 -0.21 22.28 -9.59
N LEU A 263 -0.23 21.15 -10.31
CA LEU A 263 -0.59 19.85 -9.76
C LEU A 263 0.35 19.42 -8.62
N ALA A 264 1.67 19.54 -8.82
CA ALA A 264 2.64 19.20 -7.79
C ALA A 264 2.51 20.08 -6.53
N ALA A 265 2.28 21.38 -6.70
CA ALA A 265 2.05 22.31 -5.60
C ALA A 265 0.78 21.93 -4.80
N LYS A 266 -0.28 21.51 -5.49
CA LYS A 266 -1.50 21.01 -4.85
C LYS A 266 -1.27 19.67 -4.13
N GLY A 267 -0.49 18.76 -4.70
CA GLY A 267 -0.13 17.50 -4.06
C GLY A 267 0.51 17.71 -2.69
N VAL A 268 1.49 18.61 -2.63
CA VAL A 268 2.13 19.00 -1.36
C VAL A 268 1.08 19.56 -0.39
N ARG A 269 0.23 20.47 -0.84
CA ARG A 269 -0.81 21.07 0.00
C ARG A 269 -1.80 20.03 0.50
N VAL A 270 -2.30 19.14 -0.36
CA VAL A 270 -3.24 18.07 0.01
C VAL A 270 -2.61 17.17 1.07
N PHE A 271 -1.37 16.72 0.86
CA PHE A 271 -0.68 15.85 1.81
C PHE A 271 -0.54 16.51 3.19
N TYR A 272 0.06 17.69 3.27
CA TYR A 272 0.25 18.37 4.55
C TYR A 272 -1.07 18.75 5.24
N THR A 273 -2.09 19.09 4.47
CA THR A 273 -3.40 19.41 5.02
C THR A 273 -4.05 18.16 5.65
N GLN A 274 -3.99 17.02 4.98
CA GLN A 274 -4.50 15.76 5.53
C GLN A 274 -3.76 15.36 6.82
N VAL A 275 -2.43 15.51 6.85
CA VAL A 275 -1.61 15.11 8.01
C VAL A 275 -1.79 16.08 9.19
N PHE A 276 -1.68 17.39 8.96
CA PHE A 276 -1.59 18.36 10.05
C PHE A 276 -2.90 19.06 10.43
N ARG A 277 -3.80 19.27 9.46
CA ARG A 277 -5.10 19.88 9.74
C ARG A 277 -6.14 18.83 10.11
N ASP A 278 -6.27 17.79 9.25
CA ASP A 278 -7.34 16.81 9.35
C ASP A 278 -6.98 15.66 10.30
N ASN A 279 -5.68 15.40 10.47
CA ASN A 279 -5.14 14.23 11.15
C ASN A 279 -5.83 12.92 10.71
N PHE A 280 -6.16 12.86 9.43
CA PHE A 280 -6.75 11.71 8.77
C PHE A 280 -6.31 11.72 7.31
N PHE A 281 -5.34 10.88 6.98
CA PHE A 281 -4.66 10.94 5.68
C PHE A 281 -4.68 9.60 4.96
N HIS A 282 -4.66 9.68 3.63
CA HIS A 282 -4.50 8.52 2.76
C HIS A 282 -3.09 7.94 2.95
N ALA A 283 -2.99 6.75 3.52
CA ALA A 283 -1.70 6.13 3.85
C ALA A 283 -1.13 5.25 2.71
N ASP A 284 -1.86 5.09 1.61
CA ASP A 284 -1.46 4.34 0.41
C ASP A 284 -1.63 5.18 -0.87
N ALA A 285 -1.13 6.41 -0.85
CA ALA A 285 -1.28 7.39 -1.92
C ALA A 285 -0.34 7.12 -3.11
N HIS A 286 -0.55 6.01 -3.82
CA HIS A 286 0.15 5.72 -5.07
C HIS A 286 -0.70 6.09 -6.29
N ALA A 287 -0.08 6.15 -7.47
CA ALA A 287 -0.73 6.61 -8.69
C ALA A 287 -1.97 5.80 -9.11
N GLY A 288 -2.06 4.53 -8.72
CA GLY A 288 -3.25 3.70 -8.93
C GLY A 288 -4.47 4.22 -8.18
N ASN A 289 -4.26 4.86 -7.02
CA ASN A 289 -5.30 5.35 -6.12
C ASN A 289 -5.54 6.86 -6.24
N ILE A 290 -4.63 7.58 -6.90
CA ILE A 290 -4.69 9.05 -7.05
C ILE A 290 -4.70 9.41 -8.53
N TRP A 291 -5.81 9.95 -8.98
CA TRP A 291 -6.02 10.39 -10.36
C TRP A 291 -6.09 11.90 -10.46
N VAL A 292 -6.04 12.41 -11.67
CA VAL A 292 -6.18 13.85 -11.98
C VAL A 292 -7.46 14.04 -12.79
N ASP A 293 -8.26 14.98 -12.36
CA ASP A 293 -9.52 15.38 -13.02
C ASP A 293 -9.24 15.89 -14.44
N THR A 294 -10.00 15.40 -15.41
CA THR A 294 -9.86 15.73 -16.82
C THR A 294 -10.83 16.83 -17.31
N ASP A 295 -11.56 17.49 -16.40
CA ASP A 295 -12.41 18.61 -16.75
C ASP A 295 -11.59 19.68 -17.46
N PRO A 296 -11.94 20.06 -18.72
CA PRO A 296 -11.22 21.09 -19.47
C PRO A 296 -11.10 22.44 -18.76
N ALA A 297 -12.03 22.76 -17.87
CA ALA A 297 -11.98 23.98 -17.06
C ALA A 297 -10.90 23.96 -15.99
N ARG A 298 -10.31 22.78 -15.69
CA ARG A 298 -9.31 22.58 -14.63
C ARG A 298 -7.88 22.39 -15.11
N LYS A 299 -7.58 22.62 -16.38
CA LYS A 299 -6.22 22.41 -16.93
C LYS A 299 -5.14 23.22 -16.21
N THR A 300 -5.45 24.47 -15.90
CA THR A 300 -4.54 25.42 -15.20
C THR A 300 -4.69 25.38 -13.68
N ASP A 301 -5.79 24.82 -13.18
CA ASP A 301 -6.08 24.61 -11.76
C ASP A 301 -6.47 23.14 -11.51
N PRO A 302 -5.55 22.18 -11.77
CA PRO A 302 -5.85 20.76 -11.74
C PRO A 302 -6.30 20.29 -10.36
N ARG A 303 -7.16 19.27 -10.30
CA ARG A 303 -7.69 18.69 -9.06
C ARG A 303 -7.35 17.21 -9.00
N PHE A 304 -6.92 16.72 -7.85
CA PHE A 304 -6.77 15.30 -7.60
C PHE A 304 -8.13 14.63 -7.35
N ILE A 305 -8.20 13.35 -7.70
CA ILE A 305 -9.29 12.45 -7.35
C ILE A 305 -8.68 11.25 -6.62
N ALA A 306 -9.09 11.01 -5.39
CA ALA A 306 -8.69 9.81 -4.64
C ALA A 306 -9.79 8.76 -4.75
N ILE A 307 -9.45 7.49 -5.05
CA ILE A 307 -10.44 6.45 -5.40
C ILE A 307 -10.38 5.17 -4.56
N ASP A 308 -9.36 5.00 -3.72
CA ASP A 308 -9.24 3.87 -2.79
C ASP A 308 -8.91 4.40 -1.39
N PHE A 309 -9.58 3.88 -0.35
CA PHE A 309 -9.46 4.35 1.03
C PHE A 309 -9.29 3.19 2.02
N GLY A 310 -8.84 2.04 1.53
CA GLY A 310 -8.62 0.86 2.35
C GLY A 310 -7.61 1.10 3.47
N ILE A 311 -6.57 1.92 3.20
CA ILE A 311 -5.54 2.24 4.18
C ILE A 311 -5.51 3.74 4.44
N VAL A 312 -5.85 4.12 5.67
CA VAL A 312 -5.77 5.50 6.16
C VAL A 312 -4.92 5.56 7.42
N GLY A 313 -4.27 6.70 7.65
CA GLY A 313 -3.43 6.94 8.81
C GLY A 313 -3.98 8.05 9.70
N GLN A 314 -3.70 7.93 10.98
CA GLN A 314 -3.88 8.97 11.99
C GLN A 314 -2.64 9.00 12.87
N LEU A 315 -2.20 10.18 13.25
CA LEU A 315 -1.12 10.36 14.20
C LEU A 315 -1.69 10.54 15.61
N SER A 316 -0.96 10.08 16.61
CA SER A 316 -1.25 10.53 17.96
C SER A 316 -1.02 12.05 18.06
N SER A 317 -1.65 12.71 19.03
CA SER A 317 -1.41 14.14 19.24
C SER A 317 0.07 14.45 19.52
N GLU A 318 0.76 13.50 20.13
CA GLU A 318 2.18 13.59 20.43
C GLU A 318 3.03 13.47 19.16
N ASP A 319 2.77 12.46 18.32
CA ASP A 319 3.48 12.29 17.04
C ASP A 319 3.25 13.48 16.10
N GLN A 320 2.01 13.98 16.04
CA GLN A 320 1.67 15.16 15.23
C GLN A 320 2.46 16.38 15.70
N TYR A 321 2.56 16.60 17.02
CA TYR A 321 3.35 17.67 17.61
C TYR A 321 4.84 17.51 17.25
N TYR A 322 5.44 16.35 17.52
CA TYR A 322 6.85 16.12 17.23
C TYR A 322 7.17 16.24 15.75
N LEU A 323 6.29 15.76 14.88
CA LEU A 323 6.47 15.85 13.44
C LEU A 323 6.44 17.32 12.98
N ALA A 324 5.47 18.11 13.46
CA ALA A 324 5.36 19.53 13.13
C ALA A 324 6.58 20.34 13.63
N GLU A 325 6.98 20.12 14.89
CA GLU A 325 8.15 20.78 15.47
C GLU A 325 9.44 20.42 14.73
N ASN A 326 9.62 19.15 14.35
CA ASN A 326 10.79 18.75 13.57
C ASN A 326 10.84 19.44 12.21
N PHE A 327 9.71 19.53 11.49
CA PHE A 327 9.66 20.27 10.22
C PHE A 327 10.03 21.75 10.43
N MET A 328 9.44 22.40 11.45
CA MET A 328 9.75 23.79 11.75
C MET A 328 11.23 23.98 12.11
N ALA A 329 11.80 23.10 12.94
CA ALA A 329 13.20 23.15 13.32
C ALA A 329 14.13 22.94 12.11
N ILE A 330 13.83 21.98 11.23
CA ILE A 330 14.58 21.74 9.99
C ILE A 330 14.56 22.99 9.10
N PHE A 331 13.39 23.56 8.82
CA PHE A 331 13.25 24.75 7.97
C PHE A 331 13.96 25.98 8.56
N ASN A 332 14.00 26.11 9.90
CA ASN A 332 14.72 27.16 10.61
C ASN A 332 16.22 26.85 10.76
N ARG A 333 16.70 25.69 10.30
CA ARG A 333 18.08 25.19 10.47
C ARG A 333 18.49 25.07 11.94
N ASP A 334 17.53 24.84 12.83
CA ASP A 334 17.76 24.58 14.24
C ASP A 334 17.99 23.09 14.47
N TYR A 335 19.18 22.63 14.09
CA TYR A 335 19.55 21.21 14.15
C TYR A 335 19.68 20.69 15.58
N ARG A 336 19.96 21.58 16.52
CA ARG A 336 19.95 21.22 17.94
C ARG A 336 18.54 20.86 18.40
N ARG A 337 17.55 21.68 18.01
CA ARG A 337 16.14 21.40 18.31
C ARG A 337 15.67 20.09 17.66
N VAL A 338 16.10 19.81 16.43
CA VAL A 338 15.85 18.53 15.76
C VAL A 338 16.37 17.36 16.60
N ALA A 339 17.63 17.44 17.07
CA ALA A 339 18.24 16.40 17.90
C ALA A 339 17.49 16.20 19.23
N GLU A 340 17.13 17.28 19.91
CA GLU A 340 16.36 17.23 21.14
C GLU A 340 14.98 16.59 20.96
N LEU A 341 14.26 16.97 19.90
CA LEU A 341 12.95 16.39 19.57
C LEU A 341 13.01 14.88 19.31
N HIS A 342 14.03 14.39 18.61
CA HIS A 342 14.23 12.98 18.36
C HIS A 342 14.42 12.15 19.65
N VAL A 343 15.16 12.72 20.60
CA VAL A 343 15.33 12.07 21.93
C VAL A 343 14.06 12.15 22.76
N GLN A 344 13.36 13.31 22.76
CA GLN A 344 12.11 13.49 23.49
C GLN A 344 11.01 12.58 23.00
N ALA A 345 10.90 12.39 21.67
CA ALA A 345 9.94 11.49 21.04
C ALA A 345 10.27 9.99 21.25
N GLY A 346 11.43 9.67 21.84
CA GLY A 346 11.87 8.29 21.99
C GLY A 346 12.36 7.63 20.71
N TRP A 347 12.52 8.38 19.63
CA TRP A 347 13.03 7.88 18.34
C TRP A 347 14.54 7.60 18.40
N MET A 348 15.25 8.26 19.32
CA MET A 348 16.65 8.02 19.64
C MET A 348 16.83 7.71 21.13
N PRO A 349 17.79 6.83 21.49
CA PRO A 349 18.06 6.53 22.89
C PRO A 349 18.45 7.76 23.69
N ALA A 350 17.95 7.88 24.92
CA ALA A 350 18.29 9.00 25.81
C ALA A 350 19.81 9.11 26.15
N THR A 351 20.57 8.05 25.86
CA THR A 351 22.02 7.99 26.06
C THR A 351 22.82 8.61 24.92
N ILE A 352 22.17 8.96 23.80
CA ILE A 352 22.87 9.56 22.66
C ILE A 352 23.33 11.00 23.01
N ARG A 353 24.49 11.38 22.49
CA ARG A 353 24.98 12.74 22.65
C ARG A 353 24.27 13.69 21.69
N ILE A 354 23.56 14.67 22.24
CA ILE A 354 22.82 15.67 21.44
C ILE A 354 23.73 16.36 20.42
N ASP A 355 24.98 16.69 20.79
CA ASP A 355 25.93 17.36 19.90
C ASP A 355 26.30 16.50 18.67
N GLU A 356 26.39 15.20 18.84
CA GLU A 356 26.67 14.24 17.73
C GLU A 356 25.46 14.13 16.81
N LEU A 357 24.24 14.05 17.36
CA LEU A 357 23.01 14.01 16.59
C LEU A 357 22.75 15.34 15.87
N GLU A 358 23.03 16.48 16.49
CA GLU A 358 22.98 17.80 15.86
C GLU A 358 23.94 17.89 14.67
N ALA A 359 25.18 17.44 14.84
CA ALA A 359 26.17 17.45 13.76
C ALA A 359 25.73 16.54 12.59
N ALA A 360 25.16 15.38 12.89
CA ALA A 360 24.63 14.46 11.91
C ALA A 360 23.44 15.08 11.15
N ALA A 361 22.47 15.65 11.86
CA ALA A 361 21.31 16.32 11.27
C ALA A 361 21.75 17.48 10.35
N ARG A 362 22.72 18.29 10.79
CA ARG A 362 23.31 19.36 9.99
C ARG A 362 23.97 18.83 8.72
N ALA A 363 24.79 17.79 8.84
CA ALA A 363 25.47 17.18 7.69
C ALA A 363 24.50 16.64 6.63
N VAL A 364 23.37 16.11 7.07
CA VAL A 364 22.33 15.61 6.16
C VAL A 364 21.51 16.73 5.55
N CYS A 365 21.07 17.71 6.34
CA CYS A 365 20.08 18.70 5.89
C CYS A 365 20.69 19.89 5.15
N GLU A 366 21.87 20.39 5.59
CA GLU A 366 22.48 21.61 5.04
C GLU A 366 22.71 21.59 3.53
N PRO A 367 23.17 20.50 2.92
CA PRO A 367 23.37 20.43 1.47
C PRO A 367 22.09 20.65 0.64
N TYR A 368 20.92 20.43 1.23
CA TYR A 368 19.64 20.60 0.54
C TYR A 368 19.20 22.08 0.55
N PHE A 369 19.53 22.83 1.58
CA PHE A 369 19.18 24.26 1.67
C PHE A 369 19.95 25.16 0.70
N THR A 370 20.98 24.65 0.05
CA THR A 370 21.71 25.34 -1.02
C THR A 370 21.06 25.16 -2.39
N ARG A 371 20.00 24.35 -2.49
CA ARG A 371 19.30 24.05 -3.73
C ARG A 371 17.89 24.64 -3.72
N PRO A 372 17.29 24.91 -4.90
CA PRO A 372 15.87 25.26 -4.97
C PRO A 372 15.00 24.16 -4.34
N LEU A 373 13.95 24.54 -3.61
CA LEU A 373 13.02 23.58 -3.00
C LEU A 373 12.43 22.57 -4.00
N SER A 374 12.31 22.96 -5.27
CA SER A 374 11.85 22.10 -6.36
C SER A 374 12.79 20.91 -6.67
N GLU A 375 14.04 20.98 -6.24
CA GLU A 375 15.05 19.93 -6.44
C GLU A 375 15.27 19.08 -5.19
N ILE A 376 14.58 19.40 -4.09
CA ILE A 376 14.72 18.71 -2.81
C ILE A 376 13.65 17.64 -2.68
N SER A 377 14.08 16.38 -2.60
CA SER A 377 13.22 15.29 -2.15
C SER A 377 13.21 15.25 -0.62
N LEU A 378 12.15 15.78 -0.02
CA LEU A 378 12.00 15.75 1.44
C LEU A 378 12.04 14.31 1.98
N ALA A 379 11.48 13.36 1.23
CA ALA A 379 11.55 11.93 1.57
C ALA A 379 13.01 11.43 1.63
N GLU A 380 13.87 11.87 0.70
CA GLU A 380 15.28 11.49 0.69
C GLU A 380 16.04 12.11 1.89
N VAL A 381 15.72 13.35 2.26
CA VAL A 381 16.28 14.00 3.45
C VAL A 381 15.91 13.25 4.72
N LEU A 382 14.62 12.92 4.88
CA LEU A 382 14.14 12.15 6.04
C LEU A 382 14.77 10.76 6.10
N ILE A 383 14.84 10.03 4.98
CA ILE A 383 15.49 8.71 4.94
C ILE A 383 16.96 8.80 5.34
N LYS A 384 17.69 9.83 4.90
CA LYS A 384 19.10 10.02 5.29
C LYS A 384 19.21 10.36 6.76
N LEU A 385 18.32 11.20 7.27
CA LEU A 385 18.29 11.58 8.69
C LEU A 385 18.05 10.36 9.60
N PHE A 386 17.13 9.46 9.22
CA PHE A 386 16.84 8.23 9.98
C PHE A 386 17.94 7.15 9.84
N ARG A 387 18.88 7.30 8.91
CA ARG A 387 20.00 6.35 8.75
C ARG A 387 21.27 6.78 9.47
N THR A 388 21.31 8.00 9.99
CA THR A 388 22.45 8.55 10.73
C THR A 388 22.35 8.23 12.20
#